data_6a6330f5ad6110555e48d1d1b0518714
#
_entry.id   6a6330f5ad6110555e48d1d1b0518714
#
_cell.length_a   1.000
_cell.length_b   1.000
_cell.length_c   1.000
_cell.angle_alpha   90.00
_cell.angle_beta   90.00
_cell.angle_gamma   90.00
#
_symmetry.space_group_name_H-M   'P 1'
#
loop_
_entity.id
_entity.type
_entity.pdbx_description
1 polymer ?
#
loop_
_entity_poly.entity_id
_entity_poly.type
_entity_poly.pdbx_seq_one_letter_code
_entity_poly.pdbx_strand_id
1 'polypeptide(L)'
;MPVVPVTSANLDAAEVSWFAALCSDDYEFLGVPDGRLRSSWAHCSGIVKKAESQGFRNILCPSSYQVGQDTLSFVAGCAPITDKINFLAAVRCGEMQPIMLARTIATLDHMLEGRLTVNI
;
A
#
# COMPACT_ATOMS: atom_id res chain seq x y z
N MET A 1 -25.53 -12.13 -19.52
CA MET A 1 -24.86 -11.09 -18.69
C MET A 1 -23.89 -10.35 -19.57
N PRO A 2 -23.89 -9.02 -19.58
CA PRO A 2 -22.84 -8.29 -20.29
C PRO A 2 -21.49 -8.58 -19.64
N VAL A 3 -20.53 -9.06 -20.42
CA VAL A 3 -19.15 -9.24 -19.98
C VAL A 3 -18.52 -7.84 -19.96
N VAL A 4 -18.19 -7.35 -18.78
CA VAL A 4 -17.40 -6.12 -18.66
C VAL A 4 -15.95 -6.48 -18.96
N PRO A 5 -15.37 -5.97 -20.06
CA PRO A 5 -13.96 -6.25 -20.35
C PRO A 5 -13.09 -5.60 -19.27
N VAL A 6 -12.29 -6.41 -18.61
CA VAL A 6 -11.21 -5.90 -17.75
C VAL A 6 -10.02 -5.59 -18.65
N THR A 7 -9.79 -4.32 -18.90
CA THR A 7 -8.68 -3.87 -19.76
C THR A 7 -7.72 -3.01 -18.95
N SER A 8 -6.43 -3.17 -19.19
CA SER A 8 -5.43 -2.22 -18.73
C SER A 8 -5.35 -1.05 -19.73
N ALA A 9 -5.20 0.16 -19.22
CA ALA A 9 -4.98 1.34 -20.06
C ALA A 9 -3.66 1.28 -20.88
N ASN A 10 -2.80 0.34 -20.53
CA ASN A 10 -1.48 0.15 -21.14
C ASN A 10 -1.26 -1.35 -21.45
N LEU A 11 -1.92 -1.84 -22.50
CA LEU A 11 -1.87 -3.27 -22.89
C LEU A 11 -0.49 -3.73 -23.36
N ASP A 12 0.40 -2.80 -23.75
CA ASP A 12 1.72 -3.10 -24.33
C ASP A 12 2.85 -3.15 -23.31
N ALA A 13 2.57 -2.88 -22.02
CA ALA A 13 3.58 -2.85 -20.99
C ALA A 13 3.12 -3.54 -19.71
N ALA A 14 3.99 -4.35 -19.11
CA ALA A 14 3.79 -4.88 -17.77
C ALA A 14 4.06 -3.78 -16.73
N GLU A 15 3.19 -3.67 -15.74
CA GLU A 15 3.38 -2.77 -14.61
C GLU A 15 4.13 -3.51 -13.49
N VAL A 16 5.26 -2.94 -13.05
CA VAL A 16 6.09 -3.54 -12.00
C VAL A 16 5.75 -2.88 -10.67
N SER A 17 5.28 -3.69 -9.74
CA SER A 17 4.96 -3.27 -8.37
C SER A 17 6.00 -3.79 -7.39
N TRP A 18 6.31 -3.02 -6.36
CA TRP A 18 7.12 -3.48 -5.26
C TRP A 18 6.24 -4.07 -4.15
N PHE A 19 6.69 -5.18 -3.59
CA PHE A 19 6.11 -5.76 -2.39
C PHE A 19 7.17 -5.86 -1.30
N ALA A 20 6.86 -5.37 -0.12
CA ALA A 20 7.70 -5.46 1.07
C ALA A 20 6.81 -5.62 2.30
N ALA A 21 7.41 -5.92 3.44
CA ALA A 21 6.72 -6.04 4.72
C ALA A 21 6.31 -4.65 5.29
N LEU A 22 5.67 -3.82 4.47
CA LEU A 22 5.08 -2.57 4.93
C LEU A 22 3.95 -2.88 5.92
N CYS A 23 3.85 -2.10 6.97
CA CYS A 23 2.88 -2.29 8.05
C CYS A 23 3.10 -3.56 8.89
N SER A 24 4.15 -4.34 8.65
CA SER A 24 4.57 -5.51 9.42
C SER A 24 6.07 -5.49 9.67
N ASP A 25 6.55 -6.32 10.59
CA ASP A 25 7.99 -6.50 10.79
C ASP A 25 8.62 -7.16 9.56
N ASP A 26 9.82 -6.75 9.20
CA ASP A 26 10.61 -7.26 8.09
C ASP A 26 11.74 -8.15 8.60
N TYR A 27 12.38 -8.90 7.70
CA TYR A 27 13.41 -9.87 8.02
C TYR A 27 14.55 -9.82 7.00
N GLU A 28 15.78 -9.74 7.45
CA GLU A 28 16.94 -9.93 6.56
C GLU A 28 17.01 -11.39 6.07
N PHE A 29 16.70 -12.33 6.98
CA PHE A 29 16.59 -13.75 6.66
C PHE A 29 15.20 -14.25 7.03
N LEU A 30 14.52 -14.93 6.11
CA LEU A 30 13.16 -15.39 6.30
C LEU A 30 12.98 -16.18 7.60
N GLY A 31 12.05 -15.73 8.43
CA GLY A 31 11.72 -16.37 9.70
C GLY A 31 12.67 -16.05 10.87
N VAL A 32 13.69 -15.22 10.66
CA VAL A 32 14.59 -14.77 11.73
C VAL A 32 14.25 -13.32 12.10
N PRO A 33 13.65 -13.07 13.29
CA PRO A 33 13.31 -11.72 13.71
C PRO A 33 14.56 -10.82 13.78
N ASP A 34 14.45 -9.61 13.20
CA ASP A 34 15.48 -8.59 13.29
C ASP A 34 14.89 -7.30 13.92
N GLY A 35 15.36 -6.97 15.11
CA GLY A 35 14.88 -5.80 15.83
C GLY A 35 15.15 -4.46 15.14
N ARG A 36 16.04 -4.42 14.14
CA ARG A 36 16.34 -3.24 13.32
C ARG A 36 15.29 -3.02 12.23
N LEU A 37 14.60 -4.10 11.83
CA LEU A 37 13.65 -4.13 10.72
C LEU A 37 12.19 -4.19 11.21
N ARG A 38 11.93 -3.71 12.41
CA ARG A 38 10.59 -3.66 12.97
C ARG A 38 9.70 -2.70 12.21
N SER A 39 8.41 -3.04 12.16
CA SER A 39 7.35 -2.16 11.65
C SER A 39 7.36 -0.83 12.41
N SER A 40 7.94 0.16 11.78
CA SER A 40 8.01 1.52 12.30
C SER A 40 7.78 2.50 11.15
N TRP A 41 7.29 3.68 11.47
CA TRP A 41 7.14 4.73 10.47
C TRP A 41 8.45 4.98 9.71
N ALA A 42 9.56 5.11 10.43
CA ALA A 42 10.86 5.41 9.84
C ALA A 42 11.31 4.33 8.84
N HIS A 43 11.20 3.05 9.23
CA HIS A 43 11.59 1.94 8.37
C HIS A 43 10.68 1.82 7.15
N CYS A 44 9.37 1.72 7.38
CA CYS A 44 8.41 1.47 6.30
C CYS A 44 8.29 2.66 5.33
N SER A 45 8.28 3.90 5.81
CA SER A 45 8.29 5.07 4.94
C SER A 45 9.61 5.22 4.15
N GLY A 46 10.71 4.76 4.72
CA GLY A 46 11.99 4.66 4.02
C GLY A 46 11.94 3.70 2.84
N ILE A 47 11.28 2.55 2.99
CA ILE A 47 11.07 1.59 1.89
C ILE A 47 10.23 2.24 0.77
N VAL A 48 9.14 2.92 1.10
CA VAL A 48 8.28 3.60 0.12
C VAL A 48 9.07 4.63 -0.68
N LYS A 49 9.81 5.51 0.01
CA LYS A 49 10.67 6.52 -0.65
C LYS A 49 11.73 5.87 -1.55
N LYS A 50 12.32 4.78 -1.08
CA LYS A 50 13.32 4.05 -1.88
C LYS A 50 12.68 3.44 -3.13
N ALA A 51 11.52 2.80 -3.01
CA ALA A 51 10.79 2.24 -4.14
C ALA A 51 10.45 3.33 -5.17
N GLU A 52 9.91 4.47 -4.72
CA GLU A 52 9.63 5.60 -5.61
C GLU A 52 10.87 6.12 -6.31
N SER A 53 11.98 6.29 -5.57
CA SER A 53 13.26 6.77 -6.14
C SER A 53 13.86 5.82 -7.17
N GLN A 54 13.53 4.54 -7.10
CA GLN A 54 13.95 3.52 -8.07
C GLN A 54 12.98 3.37 -9.26
N GLY A 55 11.90 4.16 -9.29
CA GLY A 55 10.96 4.18 -10.40
C GLY A 55 9.88 3.09 -10.35
N PHE A 56 9.69 2.41 -9.22
CA PHE A 56 8.54 1.52 -9.06
C PHE A 56 7.25 2.33 -9.13
N ARG A 57 6.30 1.82 -9.90
CA ARG A 57 5.03 2.52 -10.12
C ARG A 57 4.03 2.28 -9.02
N ASN A 58 4.03 1.08 -8.44
CA ASN A 58 3.11 0.69 -7.39
C ASN A 58 3.85 0.06 -6.22
N ILE A 59 3.28 0.19 -5.03
CA ILE A 59 3.71 -0.53 -3.84
C ILE A 59 2.50 -1.13 -3.12
N LEU A 60 2.59 -2.42 -2.79
CA LEU A 60 1.55 -3.10 -2.02
C LEU A 60 1.76 -2.82 -0.52
N CYS A 61 0.71 -2.29 0.10
CA CYS A 61 0.62 -2.12 1.55
C CYS A 61 -0.26 -3.24 2.12
N PRO A 62 0.33 -4.27 2.72
CA PRO A 62 -0.42 -5.42 3.21
C PRO A 62 -1.22 -5.09 4.47
N SER A 63 -2.30 -5.84 4.70
CA SER A 63 -3.06 -5.84 5.94
C SER A 63 -2.83 -7.16 6.68
N SER A 64 -2.70 -7.11 8.00
CA SER A 64 -2.50 -8.28 8.85
C SER A 64 -3.30 -8.15 10.15
N TYR A 65 -3.74 -9.27 10.72
CA TYR A 65 -4.29 -9.31 12.09
C TYR A 65 -3.19 -9.36 13.16
N GLN A 66 -1.95 -9.49 12.75
CA GLN A 66 -0.80 -9.42 13.65
C GLN A 66 -0.45 -7.97 13.99
N VAL A 67 0.41 -7.81 14.98
CA VAL A 67 0.90 -6.48 15.39
C VAL A 67 1.65 -5.83 14.22
N GLY A 68 1.30 -4.60 13.94
CA GLY A 68 1.88 -3.80 12.88
C GLY A 68 1.20 -2.44 12.79
N GLN A 69 1.49 -1.69 11.73
CA GLN A 69 0.84 -0.41 11.47
C GLN A 69 -0.50 -0.65 10.75
N ASP A 70 -1.48 0.18 11.05
CA ASP A 70 -2.72 0.25 10.27
C ASP A 70 -2.43 0.71 8.84
N THR A 71 -2.88 -0.08 7.86
CA THR A 71 -2.55 0.11 6.45
C THR A 71 -3.05 1.46 5.93
N LEU A 72 -4.29 1.84 6.23
CA LEU A 72 -4.86 3.08 5.70
C LEU A 72 -4.23 4.32 6.36
N SER A 73 -3.96 4.25 7.66
CA SER A 73 -3.23 5.30 8.39
C SER A 73 -1.80 5.46 7.87
N PHE A 74 -1.11 4.35 7.58
CA PHE A 74 0.21 4.36 6.99
C PHE A 74 0.20 5.03 5.61
N VAL A 75 -0.74 4.66 4.74
CA VAL A 75 -0.90 5.24 3.40
C VAL A 75 -1.20 6.74 3.49
N ALA A 76 -2.05 7.16 4.44
CA ALA A 76 -2.31 8.59 4.71
C ALA A 76 -1.03 9.35 5.05
N GLY A 77 -0.19 8.77 5.92
CA GLY A 77 1.10 9.34 6.28
C GLY A 77 2.08 9.45 5.10
N CYS A 78 1.97 8.54 4.12
CA CYS A 78 2.82 8.56 2.94
C CYS A 78 2.42 9.63 1.91
N ALA A 79 1.19 10.13 1.93
CA ALA A 79 0.71 11.12 0.97
C ALA A 79 1.61 12.38 0.88
N PRO A 80 2.00 13.04 1.99
CA PRO A 80 2.83 14.25 1.92
C PRO A 80 4.31 14.00 1.62
N ILE A 81 4.75 12.76 1.51
CA ILE A 81 6.17 12.41 1.32
C ILE A 81 6.45 11.65 0.03
N THR A 82 5.44 11.50 -0.83
CA THR A 82 5.51 10.81 -2.13
C THR A 82 4.77 11.59 -3.20
N ASP A 83 5.30 11.57 -4.44
CA ASP A 83 4.73 12.33 -5.55
C ASP A 83 4.21 11.46 -6.70
N LYS A 84 4.73 10.26 -6.87
CA LYS A 84 4.51 9.44 -8.08
C LYS A 84 4.05 8.02 -7.84
N ILE A 85 4.49 7.39 -6.76
CA ILE A 85 4.19 5.99 -6.48
C ILE A 85 2.71 5.82 -6.13
N ASN A 86 2.07 4.81 -6.72
CA ASN A 86 0.71 4.43 -6.38
C ASN A 86 0.72 3.45 -5.20
N PHE A 87 -0.31 3.50 -4.40
CA PHE A 87 -0.49 2.63 -3.26
C PHE A 87 -1.60 1.61 -3.53
N LEU A 88 -1.26 0.33 -3.48
CA LEU A 88 -2.22 -0.76 -3.46
C LEU A 88 -2.48 -1.14 -2.00
N ALA A 89 -3.50 -0.53 -1.40
CA ALA A 89 -3.85 -0.74 0.00
C ALA A 89 -4.73 -1.97 0.17
N ALA A 90 -4.24 -2.95 0.91
CA ALA A 90 -5.04 -4.13 1.27
C ALA A 90 -5.99 -3.79 2.41
N VAL A 91 -7.26 -4.11 2.23
CA VAL A 91 -8.34 -3.91 3.20
C VAL A 91 -9.05 -5.24 3.42
N ARG A 92 -9.30 -5.59 4.67
CA ARG A 92 -10.02 -6.83 5.01
C ARG A 92 -11.50 -6.56 5.21
N CYS A 93 -12.33 -7.41 4.63
CA CYS A 93 -13.77 -7.39 4.87
C CYS A 93 -14.06 -7.57 6.36
N GLY A 94 -14.90 -6.71 6.91
CA GLY A 94 -15.34 -6.79 8.31
C GLY A 94 -14.51 -6.02 9.33
N GLU A 95 -13.34 -5.48 8.94
CA GLU A 95 -12.54 -4.64 9.86
C GLU A 95 -13.15 -3.24 10.06
N MET A 96 -13.85 -2.74 9.06
CA MET A 96 -14.44 -1.42 9.10
C MET A 96 -15.85 -1.43 8.51
N GLN A 97 -16.73 -0.62 9.06
CA GLN A 97 -18.06 -0.37 8.51
C GLN A 97 -17.95 0.17 7.07
N PRO A 98 -18.72 -0.36 6.09
CA PRO A 98 -18.58 0.02 4.68
C PRO A 98 -18.68 1.53 4.40
N ILE A 99 -19.58 2.24 5.08
CA ILE A 99 -19.72 3.69 4.95
C ILE A 99 -18.47 4.43 5.43
N MET A 100 -17.90 3.97 6.55
CA MET A 100 -16.67 4.55 7.10
C MET A 100 -15.48 4.26 6.19
N LEU A 101 -15.39 3.03 5.68
CA LEU A 101 -14.35 2.65 4.73
C LEU A 101 -14.42 3.50 3.45
N ALA A 102 -15.61 3.64 2.87
CA ALA A 102 -15.80 4.47 1.67
C ALA A 102 -15.35 5.92 1.89
N ARG A 103 -15.68 6.51 3.04
CA ARG A 103 -15.23 7.85 3.41
C ARG A 103 -13.72 7.95 3.54
N THR A 104 -13.12 6.97 4.21
CA THR A 104 -11.66 6.92 4.39
C THR A 104 -10.95 6.81 3.05
N ILE A 105 -11.39 5.89 2.18
CA ILE A 105 -10.84 5.70 0.84
C ILE A 105 -10.95 6.99 0.01
N ALA A 106 -12.13 7.62 -0.01
CA ALA A 106 -12.32 8.87 -0.74
C ALA A 106 -11.39 9.99 -0.25
N THR A 107 -11.18 10.08 1.07
CA THR A 107 -10.26 11.06 1.64
C THR A 107 -8.81 10.77 1.25
N LEU A 108 -8.40 9.49 1.35
CA LEU A 108 -7.05 9.08 0.96
C LEU A 108 -6.78 9.29 -0.53
N ASP A 109 -7.75 9.01 -1.37
CA ASP A 109 -7.64 9.24 -2.81
C ASP A 109 -7.44 10.73 -3.13
N HIS A 110 -8.13 11.61 -2.44
CA HIS A 110 -7.89 13.05 -2.49
C HIS A 110 -6.48 13.44 -2.04
N MET A 111 -6.02 12.91 -0.91
CA MET A 111 -4.67 13.19 -0.38
C MET A 111 -3.57 12.69 -1.31
N LEU A 112 -3.83 11.59 -2.02
CA LEU A 112 -2.89 10.93 -2.93
C LEU A 112 -3.07 11.38 -4.40
N GLU A 113 -4.00 12.28 -4.68
CA GLU A 113 -4.26 12.79 -6.04
C GLU A 113 -4.54 11.66 -7.04
N GLY A 114 -5.37 10.69 -6.65
CA GLY A 114 -5.76 9.56 -7.50
C GLY A 114 -4.74 8.40 -7.56
N ARG A 115 -3.76 8.35 -6.65
CA ARG A 115 -2.74 7.29 -6.58
C ARG A 115 -3.10 6.15 -5.62
N LEU A 116 -4.38 5.96 -5.32
CA LEU A 116 -4.86 4.90 -4.44
C LEU A 116 -5.56 3.79 -5.24
N THR A 117 -5.17 2.56 -4.99
CA THR A 117 -5.90 1.35 -5.41
C THR A 117 -6.22 0.52 -4.18
N VAL A 118 -7.43 -0.03 -4.12
CA VAL A 118 -7.88 -0.85 -2.99
C VAL A 118 -7.91 -2.31 -3.40
N ASN A 119 -7.31 -3.15 -2.58
CA ASN A 119 -7.33 -4.61 -2.69
C ASN A 119 -8.19 -5.17 -1.54
N ILE A 120 -9.29 -5.86 -1.88
CA ILE A 120 -10.25 -6.43 -0.94
C ILE A 120 -10.21 -7.96 -1.00
#